data_74f8e71e0a208a5c2be727bbb3c15113
#
_entry.id   74f8e71e0a208a5c2be727bbb3c15113
#
_cell.length_a   1.000
_cell.length_b   1.000
_cell.length_c   1.000
_cell.angle_alpha   90.00
_cell.angle_beta   90.00
_cell.angle_gamma   90.00
#
_symmetry.space_group_name_H-M   'P 1'
#
loop_
_entity.id
_entity.type
_entity.pdbx_description
1 polymer ?
#
loop_
_entity_poly.entity_id
_entity_poly.type
_entity_poly.pdbx_seq_one_letter_code
_entity_poly.pdbx_strand_id
1 'polypeptide(L)'
;PGIKTIHFVAPQVWVWREGREKKIKKFIDHILLLFKFEKKYWERENVSCEFVGHPLLENNKEVKIELNQVIKKNKAIISVFPGSRDSEVKKLTPILLEFIKLMNKKYEDFLYVFHSTKAQKSNLENIINKSQINNTEIISDERIKDHILKKSIFAVSKSGTISLEISKRKIPSIIIYKMNFINFLIVKMLVKIKYANILNIAAGQMIIPELLQSKCNSKQIYKLVSSFLEDQNKIKKQISNTEK
;
A
#
# COMPACT_ATOMS: atom_id res chain seq x y z
N PRO A 1 -27.98 -27.64 12.83
CA PRO A 1 -28.87 -27.86 11.75
C PRO A 1 -28.24 -27.66 10.37
N GLY A 2 -27.16 -28.36 9.97
CA GLY A 2 -26.81 -28.70 8.60
C GLY A 2 -26.45 -27.64 7.56
N ILE A 3 -26.44 -26.34 7.89
CA ILE A 3 -26.03 -25.31 6.93
C ILE A 3 -24.50 -25.18 6.97
N LYS A 4 -23.85 -25.45 5.83
CA LYS A 4 -22.40 -25.28 5.66
C LYS A 4 -22.04 -23.79 5.54
N THR A 5 -21.01 -23.39 6.24
CA THR A 5 -20.50 -22.02 6.26
C THR A 5 -19.19 -21.92 5.49
N ILE A 6 -19.16 -21.05 4.46
CA ILE A 6 -17.95 -20.73 3.69
C ILE A 6 -17.56 -19.29 3.99
N HIS A 7 -16.31 -19.09 4.38
CA HIS A 7 -15.78 -17.75 4.68
C HIS A 7 -14.82 -17.29 3.59
N PHE A 8 -15.16 -16.20 2.93
CA PHE A 8 -14.28 -15.53 1.96
C PHE A 8 -13.43 -14.46 2.65
N VAL A 9 -12.14 -14.45 2.38
CA VAL A 9 -11.10 -13.64 3.02
C VAL A 9 -10.75 -14.11 4.44
N ALA A 10 -9.71 -14.91 4.54
CA ALA A 10 -9.25 -15.44 5.82
C ALA A 10 -8.94 -14.34 6.86
N PRO A 11 -9.38 -14.52 8.11
CA PRO A 11 -8.92 -13.67 9.21
C PRO A 11 -7.40 -13.74 9.35
N GLN A 12 -6.76 -12.59 9.61
CA GLN A 12 -5.30 -12.47 9.70
C GLN A 12 -4.76 -13.09 11.01
N VAL A 13 -4.85 -14.40 11.14
CA VAL A 13 -4.37 -15.16 12.31
C VAL A 13 -2.85 -15.15 12.44
N TRP A 14 -2.14 -14.90 11.36
CA TRP A 14 -0.68 -14.87 11.29
C TRP A 14 -0.06 -13.56 11.79
N VAL A 15 -0.85 -12.50 11.99
CA VAL A 15 -0.35 -11.20 12.50
C VAL A 15 -0.26 -11.21 14.01
N TRP A 16 -1.32 -11.61 14.67
CA TRP A 16 -1.47 -11.57 16.13
C TRP A 16 -2.61 -12.50 16.55
N ARG A 17 -2.68 -12.88 17.84
CA ARG A 17 -3.71 -13.76 18.40
C ARG A 17 -3.60 -15.21 17.91
N GLU A 18 -2.49 -15.87 18.25
CA GLU A 18 -2.37 -17.31 18.12
C GLU A 18 -3.55 -18.03 18.81
N GLY A 19 -4.04 -19.09 18.16
CA GLY A 19 -5.18 -19.88 18.66
C GLY A 19 -6.56 -19.31 18.27
N ARG A 20 -6.61 -18.19 17.53
CA ARG A 20 -7.87 -17.66 16.99
C ARG A 20 -8.46 -18.62 15.95
N GLU A 21 -7.64 -19.30 15.17
CA GLU A 21 -7.99 -20.33 14.22
C GLU A 21 -8.80 -21.47 14.87
N LYS A 22 -8.45 -21.89 16.09
CA LYS A 22 -9.20 -22.90 16.86
C LYS A 22 -10.62 -22.46 17.21
N LYS A 23 -10.81 -21.17 17.48
CA LYS A 23 -12.13 -20.61 17.75
C LYS A 23 -12.96 -20.51 16.48
N ILE A 24 -12.35 -20.10 15.38
CA ILE A 24 -13.00 -19.91 14.08
C ILE A 24 -13.46 -21.27 13.52
N LYS A 25 -12.67 -22.33 13.68
CA LYS A 25 -13.00 -23.70 13.28
C LYS A 25 -14.39 -24.17 13.79
N LYS A 26 -14.85 -23.64 14.91
CA LYS A 26 -16.16 -24.03 15.48
C LYS A 26 -17.37 -23.50 14.67
N PHE A 27 -17.15 -22.51 13.80
CA PHE A 27 -18.21 -21.79 13.11
C PHE A 27 -18.07 -21.77 11.60
N ILE A 28 -16.92 -22.21 11.07
CA ILE A 28 -16.61 -22.14 9.64
C ILE A 28 -16.17 -23.52 9.15
N ASP A 29 -16.86 -24.03 8.13
CA ASP A 29 -16.56 -25.32 7.51
C ASP A 29 -15.46 -25.21 6.45
N HIS A 30 -15.41 -24.09 5.72
CA HIS A 30 -14.43 -23.87 4.65
C HIS A 30 -14.00 -22.41 4.52
N ILE A 31 -12.70 -22.17 4.21
CA ILE A 31 -12.13 -20.82 4.06
C ILE A 31 -11.50 -20.66 2.68
N LEU A 32 -11.89 -19.59 1.98
CA LEU A 32 -11.28 -19.17 0.72
C LEU A 32 -10.16 -18.14 1.02
N LEU A 33 -8.92 -18.52 0.70
CA LEU A 33 -7.72 -17.77 1.02
C LEU A 33 -7.32 -16.85 -0.12
N LEU A 34 -6.89 -15.62 0.20
CA LEU A 34 -6.37 -14.66 -0.77
C LEU A 34 -4.88 -14.84 -1.06
N PHE A 35 -4.13 -15.46 -0.13
CA PHE A 35 -2.68 -15.65 -0.26
C PHE A 35 -2.28 -17.09 0.07
N LYS A 36 -1.39 -17.68 -0.75
CA LYS A 36 -0.91 -19.05 -0.56
C LYS A 36 -0.27 -19.28 0.81
N PHE A 37 0.46 -18.29 1.35
CA PHE A 37 1.13 -18.42 2.63
C PHE A 37 0.19 -18.57 3.83
N GLU A 38 -1.09 -18.21 3.69
CA GLU A 38 -2.10 -18.35 4.75
C GLU A 38 -2.47 -19.80 5.00
N LYS A 39 -2.35 -20.66 3.97
CA LYS A 39 -2.79 -22.06 3.98
C LYS A 39 -2.22 -22.85 5.18
N LYS A 40 -0.94 -22.71 5.45
CA LYS A 40 -0.24 -23.40 6.55
C LYS A 40 -0.83 -23.13 7.95
N TYR A 41 -1.47 -21.98 8.17
CA TYR A 41 -2.07 -21.62 9.45
C TYR A 41 -3.41 -22.32 9.67
N TRP A 42 -4.17 -22.54 8.62
CA TRP A 42 -5.48 -23.16 8.65
C TRP A 42 -5.39 -24.69 8.61
N GLU A 43 -4.52 -25.24 7.77
CA GLU A 43 -4.26 -26.68 7.71
C GLU A 43 -3.72 -27.25 9.04
N ARG A 44 -2.86 -26.50 9.74
CA ARG A 44 -2.36 -26.88 11.06
C ARG A 44 -3.47 -27.16 12.06
N GLU A 45 -4.58 -26.47 11.95
CA GLU A 45 -5.74 -26.66 12.82
C GLU A 45 -6.83 -27.55 12.18
N ASN A 46 -6.51 -28.23 11.09
CA ASN A 46 -7.47 -29.06 10.33
C ASN A 46 -8.74 -28.28 9.92
N VAL A 47 -8.58 -27.05 9.47
CA VAL A 47 -9.63 -26.23 8.84
C VAL A 47 -9.54 -26.41 7.34
N SER A 48 -10.64 -26.81 6.69
CA SER A 48 -10.71 -26.91 5.24
C SER A 48 -10.49 -25.53 4.61
N CYS A 49 -9.54 -25.42 3.68
CA CYS A 49 -9.24 -24.14 3.05
C CYS A 49 -8.70 -24.32 1.63
N GLU A 50 -8.99 -23.33 0.78
CA GLU A 50 -8.53 -23.28 -0.60
C GLU A 50 -7.97 -21.90 -0.95
N PHE A 51 -6.87 -21.86 -1.72
CA PHE A 51 -6.34 -20.62 -2.25
C PHE A 51 -7.08 -20.27 -3.55
N VAL A 52 -7.79 -19.15 -3.54
CA VAL A 52 -8.58 -18.65 -4.68
C VAL A 52 -7.99 -17.39 -5.34
N GLY A 53 -6.92 -16.82 -4.79
CA GLY A 53 -6.31 -15.59 -5.31
C GLY A 53 -6.98 -14.31 -4.78
N HIS A 54 -6.36 -13.19 -5.09
CA HIS A 54 -6.84 -11.88 -4.64
C HIS A 54 -7.58 -11.15 -5.77
N PRO A 55 -8.86 -10.76 -5.61
CA PRO A 55 -9.67 -10.16 -6.69
C PRO A 55 -9.04 -8.92 -7.34
N LEU A 56 -8.28 -8.12 -6.58
CA LEU A 56 -7.54 -6.97 -7.14
C LEU A 56 -6.48 -7.37 -8.17
N LEU A 57 -6.03 -8.64 -8.16
CA LEU A 57 -5.07 -9.15 -9.13
C LEU A 57 -5.73 -9.68 -10.41
N GLU A 58 -7.02 -9.96 -10.39
CA GLU A 58 -7.76 -10.53 -11.53
C GLU A 58 -8.37 -9.46 -12.45
N ASN A 59 -8.78 -8.32 -11.90
CA ASN A 59 -9.50 -7.29 -12.65
C ASN A 59 -8.63 -6.54 -13.64
N ASN A 60 -8.92 -6.74 -14.95
CA ASN A 60 -8.31 -6.03 -16.08
C ASN A 60 -9.31 -5.13 -16.82
N LYS A 61 -10.35 -4.61 -16.17
CA LYS A 61 -11.28 -3.70 -16.85
C LYS A 61 -10.57 -2.40 -17.20
N GLU A 62 -10.21 -2.26 -18.47
CA GLU A 62 -9.71 -0.99 -18.99
C GLU A 62 -10.88 -0.02 -19.18
N VAL A 63 -10.83 1.05 -18.42
CA VAL A 63 -11.72 2.20 -18.66
C VAL A 63 -10.91 3.20 -19.48
N LYS A 64 -11.33 3.46 -20.71
CA LYS A 64 -10.76 4.53 -21.53
C LYS A 64 -11.23 5.87 -20.96
N ILE A 65 -10.31 6.65 -20.43
CA ILE A 65 -10.57 8.02 -19.95
C ILE A 65 -9.58 8.95 -20.66
N GLU A 66 -10.06 10.05 -21.22
CA GLU A 66 -9.20 11.10 -21.75
C GLU A 66 -8.56 11.88 -20.60
N LEU A 67 -7.29 11.63 -20.37
CA LEU A 67 -6.49 12.21 -19.28
C LEU A 67 -6.17 13.69 -19.44
N ASN A 68 -6.27 14.22 -20.66
CA ASN A 68 -5.92 15.62 -20.95
C ASN A 68 -6.73 16.64 -20.13
N GLN A 69 -7.88 16.20 -19.56
CA GLN A 69 -8.69 17.01 -18.65
C GLN A 69 -8.24 16.96 -17.20
N VAL A 70 -7.47 15.91 -16.79
CA VAL A 70 -7.11 15.65 -15.38
C VAL A 70 -5.67 16.06 -15.08
N ILE A 71 -4.75 15.93 -16.05
CA ILE A 71 -3.33 16.24 -15.86
C ILE A 71 -2.88 17.26 -16.90
N LYS A 72 -2.79 18.50 -16.48
CA LYS A 72 -2.44 19.66 -17.34
C LYS A 72 -0.94 19.75 -17.70
N LYS A 73 -0.07 18.85 -17.26
CA LYS A 73 1.39 18.99 -17.41
C LYS A 73 2.02 17.68 -17.89
N ASN A 74 2.90 17.78 -18.88
CA ASN A 74 3.76 16.68 -19.37
C ASN A 74 4.89 16.37 -18.37
N LYS A 75 4.53 16.10 -17.10
CA LYS A 75 5.47 15.79 -16.00
C LYS A 75 5.43 14.31 -15.67
N ALA A 76 6.57 13.78 -15.22
CA ALA A 76 6.65 12.43 -14.68
C ALA A 76 5.86 12.33 -13.35
N ILE A 77 5.02 11.31 -13.21
CA ILE A 77 4.10 11.19 -12.08
C ILE A 77 4.72 10.31 -10.98
N ILE A 78 4.69 10.84 -9.77
CA ILE A 78 4.91 10.07 -8.54
C ILE A 78 3.57 9.96 -7.81
N SER A 79 3.03 8.74 -7.73
CA SER A 79 1.79 8.47 -7.01
C SER A 79 2.03 8.41 -5.51
N VAL A 80 1.17 9.08 -4.73
CA VAL A 80 1.31 9.21 -3.27
C VAL A 80 0.01 8.75 -2.59
N PHE A 81 0.12 7.77 -1.68
CA PHE A 81 -1.00 7.20 -0.94
C PHE A 81 -0.81 7.40 0.57
N PRO A 82 -1.35 8.48 1.15
CA PRO A 82 -1.18 8.79 2.57
C PRO A 82 -2.01 7.90 3.50
N GLY A 83 -2.90 7.10 2.94
CA GLY A 83 -3.82 6.24 3.67
C GLY A 83 -5.28 6.61 3.46
N SER A 84 -6.18 5.80 4.03
CA SER A 84 -7.63 5.93 3.89
C SER A 84 -8.34 6.40 5.17
N ARG A 85 -7.62 6.38 6.31
CA ARG A 85 -8.16 6.80 7.62
C ARG A 85 -7.69 8.21 7.97
N ASP A 86 -8.51 8.96 8.66
CA ASP A 86 -8.21 10.34 9.11
C ASP A 86 -6.86 10.44 9.86
N SER A 87 -6.62 9.53 10.79
CA SER A 87 -5.37 9.49 11.55
C SER A 87 -4.11 9.20 10.71
N GLU A 88 -4.26 8.46 9.61
CA GLU A 88 -3.17 8.17 8.66
C GLU A 88 -2.87 9.42 7.83
N VAL A 89 -3.91 10.01 7.23
CA VAL A 89 -3.80 11.23 6.42
C VAL A 89 -3.18 12.36 7.22
N LYS A 90 -3.67 12.64 8.42
CA LYS A 90 -3.15 13.70 9.30
C LYS A 90 -1.68 13.50 9.67
N LYS A 91 -1.22 12.25 9.83
CA LYS A 91 0.17 11.96 10.22
C LYS A 91 1.13 11.90 9.05
N LEU A 92 0.72 11.28 7.94
CA LEU A 92 1.63 11.01 6.83
C LEU A 92 1.71 12.18 5.86
N THR A 93 0.62 12.93 5.64
CA THR A 93 0.61 14.03 4.67
C THR A 93 1.67 15.10 4.98
N PRO A 94 1.85 15.60 6.21
CA PRO A 94 2.91 16.58 6.49
C PRO A 94 4.32 16.03 6.17
N ILE A 95 4.58 14.77 6.47
CA ILE A 95 5.87 14.12 6.18
C ILE A 95 6.09 14.02 4.66
N LEU A 96 5.03 13.68 3.92
CA LEU A 96 5.06 13.59 2.46
C LEU A 96 5.25 14.96 1.80
N LEU A 97 4.64 16.01 2.32
CA LEU A 97 4.84 17.36 1.83
C LEU A 97 6.29 17.85 2.06
N GLU A 98 6.86 17.58 3.22
CA GLU A 98 8.28 17.88 3.47
C GLU A 98 9.21 17.03 2.57
N PHE A 99 8.86 15.78 2.30
CA PHE A 99 9.56 14.96 1.30
C PHE A 99 9.51 15.61 -0.09
N ILE A 100 8.34 16.07 -0.53
CA ILE A 100 8.17 16.75 -1.83
C ILE A 100 9.00 18.03 -1.91
N LYS A 101 9.06 18.83 -0.83
CA LYS A 101 9.94 20.00 -0.78
C LYS A 101 11.42 19.64 -0.96
N LEU A 102 11.86 18.51 -0.38
CA LEU A 102 13.22 18.02 -0.58
C LEU A 102 13.46 17.56 -2.02
N MET A 103 12.49 16.86 -2.62
CA MET A 103 12.55 16.44 -4.02
C MET A 103 12.63 17.64 -4.96
N ASN A 104 11.81 18.67 -4.74
CA ASN A 104 11.74 19.87 -5.59
C ASN A 104 13.03 20.71 -5.57
N LYS A 105 13.93 20.48 -4.60
CA LYS A 105 15.27 21.10 -4.61
C LYS A 105 16.22 20.48 -5.65
N LYS A 106 15.94 19.25 -6.09
CA LYS A 106 16.80 18.51 -7.02
C LYS A 106 16.11 18.16 -8.33
N TYR A 107 14.79 17.98 -8.32
CA TYR A 107 14.01 17.50 -9.45
C TYR A 107 12.84 18.45 -9.69
N GLU A 108 12.77 19.11 -10.85
CA GLU A 108 11.73 20.10 -11.16
C GLU A 108 10.54 19.53 -11.94
N ASP A 109 10.70 18.34 -12.56
CA ASP A 109 9.76 17.79 -13.54
C ASP A 109 8.81 16.73 -12.99
N PHE A 110 8.62 16.67 -11.68
CA PHE A 110 7.67 15.73 -11.09
C PHE A 110 6.32 16.37 -10.76
N LEU A 111 5.26 15.61 -11.00
CA LEU A 111 3.92 15.84 -10.48
C LEU A 111 3.62 14.79 -9.41
N TYR A 112 3.26 15.23 -8.22
CA TYR A 112 2.89 14.34 -7.11
C TYR A 112 1.38 14.22 -7.05
N VAL A 113 0.85 13.03 -7.38
CA VAL A 113 -0.59 12.80 -7.36
C VAL A 113 -0.97 12.07 -6.07
N PHE A 114 -1.67 12.77 -5.19
CA PHE A 114 -2.22 12.23 -3.96
C PHE A 114 -3.51 11.48 -4.25
N HIS A 115 -3.54 10.20 -3.95
CA HIS A 115 -4.72 9.36 -4.03
C HIS A 115 -5.47 9.38 -2.71
N SER A 116 -6.72 9.81 -2.74
CA SER A 116 -7.59 9.95 -1.58
C SER A 116 -8.84 9.10 -1.69
N THR A 117 -9.46 8.77 -0.58
CA THR A 117 -10.86 8.38 -0.57
C THR A 117 -11.75 9.62 -0.63
N LYS A 118 -13.00 9.48 -1.08
CA LYS A 118 -13.97 10.59 -1.06
C LYS A 118 -14.09 11.22 0.33
N ALA A 119 -14.10 10.39 1.37
CA ALA A 119 -14.21 10.83 2.77
C ALA A 119 -13.01 11.66 3.27
N GLN A 120 -11.81 11.43 2.72
CA GLN A 120 -10.59 12.11 3.16
C GLN A 120 -10.16 13.25 2.23
N LYS A 121 -10.85 13.45 1.10
CA LYS A 121 -10.46 14.45 0.08
C LYS A 121 -10.34 15.85 0.67
N SER A 122 -11.39 16.37 1.32
CA SER A 122 -11.39 17.73 1.90
C SER A 122 -10.33 17.90 3.00
N ASN A 123 -10.10 16.88 3.83
CA ASN A 123 -9.05 16.92 4.83
C ASN A 123 -7.66 17.02 4.19
N LEU A 124 -7.42 16.25 3.15
CA LEU A 124 -6.17 16.26 2.41
C LEU A 124 -5.95 17.59 1.67
N GLU A 125 -7.00 18.14 1.02
CA GLU A 125 -6.98 19.46 0.39
C GLU A 125 -6.59 20.56 1.38
N ASN A 126 -7.19 20.56 2.56
CA ASN A 126 -6.88 21.53 3.61
C ASN A 126 -5.42 21.50 4.07
N ILE A 127 -4.81 20.30 4.13
CA ILE A 127 -3.41 20.15 4.52
C ILE A 127 -2.48 20.58 3.39
N ILE A 128 -2.77 20.18 2.15
CA ILE A 128 -1.93 20.47 0.98
C ILE A 128 -1.95 21.95 0.63
N ASN A 129 -3.11 22.60 0.65
CA ASN A 129 -3.24 24.03 0.32
C ASN A 129 -2.41 24.92 1.26
N LYS A 130 -2.26 24.53 2.53
CA LYS A 130 -1.41 25.24 3.50
C LYS A 130 0.09 25.09 3.21
N SER A 131 0.50 24.14 2.38
CA SER A 131 1.92 23.83 2.15
C SER A 131 2.60 24.70 1.10
N GLN A 132 1.83 25.42 0.28
CA GLN A 132 2.30 26.23 -0.86
C GLN A 132 3.09 25.43 -1.91
N ILE A 133 2.85 24.12 -2.03
CA ILE A 133 3.48 23.27 -3.03
C ILE A 133 2.58 23.22 -4.28
N ASN A 134 3.08 23.67 -5.43
CA ASN A 134 2.28 23.87 -6.64
C ASN A 134 2.27 22.67 -7.61
N ASN A 135 3.10 21.66 -7.40
CA ASN A 135 3.21 20.46 -8.24
C ASN A 135 2.55 19.24 -7.59
N THR A 136 1.41 19.46 -6.95
CA THR A 136 0.58 18.43 -6.36
C THR A 136 -0.82 18.43 -6.94
N GLU A 137 -1.40 17.25 -7.11
CA GLU A 137 -2.80 17.04 -7.51
C GLU A 137 -3.47 16.05 -6.56
N ILE A 138 -4.77 16.15 -6.37
CA ILE A 138 -5.54 15.21 -5.52
C ILE A 138 -6.62 14.55 -6.35
N ILE A 139 -6.62 13.22 -6.35
CA ILE A 139 -7.66 12.43 -6.99
C ILE A 139 -8.38 11.53 -5.98
N SER A 140 -9.69 11.35 -6.19
CA SER A 140 -10.54 10.48 -5.37
C SER A 140 -11.47 9.59 -6.20
N ASP A 141 -11.37 9.64 -7.51
CA ASP A 141 -12.12 8.75 -8.43
C ASP A 141 -11.28 7.51 -8.73
N GLU A 142 -11.84 6.33 -8.45
CA GLU A 142 -11.18 5.04 -8.66
C GLU A 142 -10.84 4.76 -10.13
N ARG A 143 -11.63 5.29 -11.06
CA ARG A 143 -11.39 5.14 -12.52
C ARG A 143 -10.16 5.92 -12.93
N ILE A 144 -10.03 7.15 -12.44
CA ILE A 144 -8.88 8.02 -12.68
C ILE A 144 -7.63 7.44 -12.00
N LYS A 145 -7.77 6.85 -10.80
CA LYS A 145 -6.68 6.21 -10.08
C LYS A 145 -5.94 5.19 -10.94
N ASP A 146 -6.66 4.28 -11.58
CA ASP A 146 -6.05 3.25 -12.43
C ASP A 146 -5.20 3.85 -13.56
N HIS A 147 -5.71 4.88 -14.17
CA HIS A 147 -5.07 5.55 -15.29
C HIS A 147 -3.81 6.35 -14.87
N ILE A 148 -3.87 7.02 -13.72
CA ILE A 148 -2.72 7.70 -13.12
C ILE A 148 -1.64 6.69 -12.74
N LEU A 149 -2.01 5.57 -12.12
CA LEU A 149 -1.06 4.52 -11.76
C LEU A 149 -0.32 4.00 -12.99
N LYS A 150 -1.01 3.71 -14.10
CA LYS A 150 -0.36 3.26 -15.35
C LYS A 150 0.69 4.23 -15.88
N LYS A 151 0.57 5.54 -15.58
CA LYS A 151 1.53 6.59 -15.97
C LYS A 151 2.56 6.93 -14.89
N SER A 152 2.43 6.35 -13.71
CA SER A 152 3.33 6.64 -12.60
C SER A 152 4.66 5.94 -12.77
N ILE A 153 5.74 6.70 -12.62
CA ILE A 153 7.11 6.17 -12.65
C ILE A 153 7.55 5.62 -11.29
N PHE A 154 6.88 6.03 -10.22
CA PHE A 154 7.16 5.61 -8.85
C PHE A 154 5.92 5.79 -7.96
N ALA A 155 5.87 5.02 -6.85
CA ALA A 155 4.82 5.18 -5.86
C ALA A 155 5.36 5.20 -4.42
N VAL A 156 4.82 6.11 -3.60
CA VAL A 156 5.03 6.15 -2.15
C VAL A 156 3.70 5.82 -1.50
N SER A 157 3.59 4.67 -0.84
CA SER A 157 2.29 4.25 -0.32
C SER A 157 2.33 3.85 1.15
N LYS A 158 1.26 4.18 1.86
CA LYS A 158 0.99 3.60 3.18
C LYS A 158 0.75 2.09 3.00
N SER A 159 1.26 1.30 3.96
CA SER A 159 1.02 -0.15 3.95
C SER A 159 -0.47 -0.48 3.89
N GLY A 160 -0.87 -1.31 2.93
CA GLY A 160 -2.26 -1.71 2.67
C GLY A 160 -2.38 -2.48 1.36
N THR A 161 -3.62 -2.77 0.97
CA THR A 161 -3.94 -3.51 -0.26
C THR A 161 -3.52 -2.79 -1.55
N ILE A 162 -3.37 -1.47 -1.50
CA ILE A 162 -2.90 -0.67 -2.65
C ILE A 162 -1.53 -1.12 -3.16
N SER A 163 -0.68 -1.68 -2.30
CA SER A 163 0.63 -2.22 -2.72
C SER A 163 0.51 -3.37 -3.73
N LEU A 164 -0.58 -4.14 -3.67
CA LEU A 164 -0.88 -5.20 -4.67
C LEU A 164 -1.19 -4.57 -6.03
N GLU A 165 -1.99 -3.51 -6.05
CA GLU A 165 -2.34 -2.82 -7.28
C GLU A 165 -1.13 -2.14 -7.94
N ILE A 166 -0.24 -1.54 -7.13
CA ILE A 166 1.01 -0.91 -7.56
C ILE A 166 1.93 -1.97 -8.17
N SER A 167 2.14 -3.09 -7.46
CA SER A 167 3.00 -4.18 -7.92
C SER A 167 2.48 -4.86 -9.19
N LYS A 168 1.16 -5.10 -9.28
CA LYS A 168 0.53 -5.64 -10.51
C LYS A 168 0.85 -4.79 -11.74
N ARG A 169 0.96 -3.47 -11.57
CA ARG A 169 1.30 -2.52 -12.66
C ARG A 169 2.80 -2.32 -12.84
N LYS A 170 3.63 -3.11 -12.15
CA LYS A 170 5.09 -3.06 -12.23
C LYS A 170 5.66 -1.68 -11.90
N ILE A 171 5.01 -0.94 -10.99
CA ILE A 171 5.45 0.37 -10.55
C ILE A 171 6.39 0.18 -9.36
N PRO A 172 7.64 0.69 -9.43
CA PRO A 172 8.54 0.67 -8.29
C PRO A 172 7.96 1.52 -7.15
N SER A 173 8.15 1.04 -5.91
CA SER A 173 7.50 1.69 -4.78
C SER A 173 8.25 1.51 -3.47
N ILE A 174 7.90 2.35 -2.52
CA ILE A 174 8.25 2.18 -1.12
C ILE A 174 7.00 2.21 -0.24
N ILE A 175 7.08 1.49 0.86
CA ILE A 175 6.01 1.46 1.86
C ILE A 175 6.38 2.36 3.03
N ILE A 176 5.45 3.21 3.42
CA ILE A 176 5.56 4.06 4.60
C ILE A 176 4.49 3.66 5.62
N TYR A 177 4.84 3.71 6.89
CA TYR A 177 3.87 3.44 7.96
C TYR A 177 4.23 4.15 9.25
N LYS A 178 3.26 4.86 9.82
CA LYS A 178 3.41 5.56 11.09
C LYS A 178 2.12 5.52 11.89
N MET A 179 2.21 5.03 13.12
CA MET A 179 1.09 5.00 14.07
C MET A 179 1.45 5.76 15.35
N ASN A 180 0.52 5.88 16.28
CA ASN A 180 0.81 6.44 17.59
C ASN A 180 1.83 5.57 18.33
N PHE A 181 2.70 6.20 19.11
CA PHE A 181 3.76 5.52 19.84
C PHE A 181 3.22 4.41 20.76
N ILE A 182 2.15 4.69 21.51
CA ILE A 182 1.50 3.70 22.40
C ILE A 182 1.00 2.50 21.60
N ASN A 183 0.26 2.75 20.50
CA ASN A 183 -0.23 1.68 19.64
C ASN A 183 0.91 0.88 19.02
N PHE A 184 2.01 1.55 18.67
CA PHE A 184 3.20 0.88 18.14
C PHE A 184 3.84 -0.04 19.17
N LEU A 185 3.95 0.40 20.43
CA LEU A 185 4.51 -0.43 21.50
C LEU A 185 3.66 -1.69 21.72
N ILE A 186 2.34 -1.54 21.75
CA ILE A 186 1.40 -2.66 21.86
C ILE A 186 1.53 -3.60 20.67
N VAL A 187 1.53 -3.07 19.44
CA VAL A 187 1.69 -3.88 18.23
C VAL A 187 3.04 -4.60 18.23
N LYS A 188 4.12 -3.94 18.61
CA LYS A 188 5.47 -4.54 18.67
C LYS A 188 5.55 -5.72 19.66
N MET A 189 4.79 -5.68 20.75
CA MET A 189 4.73 -6.79 21.71
C MET A 189 3.86 -7.96 21.21
N LEU A 190 2.80 -7.67 20.45
CA LEU A 190 1.81 -8.67 20.06
C LEU A 190 2.04 -9.26 18.68
N VAL A 191 2.74 -8.55 17.79
CA VAL A 191 2.89 -8.90 16.39
C VAL A 191 4.20 -9.65 16.15
N LYS A 192 4.09 -10.86 15.63
CA LYS A 192 5.23 -11.76 15.34
C LYS A 192 5.77 -11.63 13.92
N ILE A 193 5.15 -10.77 13.07
CA ILE A 193 5.59 -10.60 11.69
C ILE A 193 6.72 -9.58 11.57
N LYS A 194 7.68 -9.89 10.71
CA LYS A 194 8.86 -9.05 10.46
C LYS A 194 8.55 -7.84 9.56
N TYR A 195 7.54 -7.93 8.72
CA TYR A 195 7.21 -6.94 7.69
C TYR A 195 5.80 -6.39 7.88
N ALA A 196 5.59 -5.15 7.46
CA ALA A 196 4.27 -4.50 7.50
C ALA A 196 3.50 -4.64 6.17
N ASN A 197 4.20 -4.87 5.06
CA ASN A 197 3.59 -5.02 3.75
C ASN A 197 3.29 -6.49 3.44
N ILE A 198 2.11 -6.74 2.86
CA ILE A 198 1.62 -8.08 2.57
C ILE A 198 2.51 -8.85 1.57
N LEU A 199 3.09 -8.17 0.59
CA LEU A 199 3.99 -8.79 -0.39
C LEU A 199 5.32 -9.23 0.26
N ASN A 200 5.87 -8.41 1.16
CA ASN A 200 7.06 -8.78 1.93
C ASN A 200 6.78 -9.96 2.87
N ILE A 201 5.58 -10.01 3.46
CA ILE A 201 5.14 -11.13 4.31
C ILE A 201 4.99 -12.40 3.47
N ALA A 202 4.33 -12.32 2.32
CA ALA A 202 4.13 -13.44 1.41
C ALA A 202 5.46 -13.98 0.88
N ALA A 203 6.40 -13.10 0.53
CA ALA A 203 7.73 -13.46 0.04
C ALA A 203 8.69 -13.93 1.16
N GLY A 204 8.36 -13.72 2.45
CA GLY A 204 9.26 -13.99 3.57
C GLY A 204 10.51 -13.12 3.61
N GLN A 205 10.62 -12.12 2.73
CA GLN A 205 11.75 -11.20 2.59
C GLN A 205 11.31 -9.79 2.19
N MET A 206 12.19 -8.79 2.38
CA MET A 206 11.91 -7.41 1.99
C MET A 206 12.12 -7.22 0.49
N ILE A 207 11.07 -7.40 -0.31
CA ILE A 207 11.08 -7.15 -1.76
C ILE A 207 10.70 -5.69 -2.09
N ILE A 208 9.86 -5.07 -1.25
CA ILE A 208 9.53 -3.65 -1.30
C ILE A 208 10.07 -2.99 -0.03
N PRO A 209 10.89 -1.94 -0.11
CA PRO A 209 11.43 -1.28 1.08
C PRO A 209 10.34 -0.68 1.96
N GLU A 210 10.51 -0.81 3.28
CA GLU A 210 9.57 -0.30 4.28
C GLU A 210 10.24 0.73 5.19
N LEU A 211 9.64 1.90 5.29
CA LEU A 211 10.01 2.94 6.25
C LEU A 211 8.94 3.01 7.35
N LEU A 212 9.24 2.41 8.49
CA LEU A 212 8.30 2.25 9.60
C LEU A 212 8.67 3.19 10.75
N GLN A 213 7.68 3.81 11.38
CA GLN A 213 7.79 4.61 12.61
C GLN A 213 8.85 5.72 12.53
N SER A 214 9.96 5.63 13.26
CA SER A 214 11.05 6.62 13.27
C SER A 214 11.74 6.75 11.91
N LYS A 215 11.82 5.65 11.14
CA LYS A 215 12.35 5.66 9.77
C LYS A 215 11.37 6.33 8.78
N CYS A 216 10.08 6.42 9.11
CA CYS A 216 9.08 7.13 8.30
C CYS A 216 9.20 8.65 8.53
N ASN A 217 10.18 9.27 7.88
CA ASN A 217 10.40 10.72 7.88
C ASN A 217 10.81 11.19 6.48
N SER A 218 10.66 12.48 6.23
CA SER A 218 10.87 13.11 4.91
C SER A 218 12.26 12.85 4.32
N LYS A 219 13.32 12.92 5.15
CA LYS A 219 14.72 12.72 4.71
C LYS A 219 14.97 11.27 4.26
N GLN A 220 14.45 10.28 4.99
CA GLN A 220 14.60 8.88 4.62
C GLN A 220 13.79 8.52 3.37
N ILE A 221 12.57 9.07 3.25
CA ILE A 221 11.75 8.91 2.05
C ILE A 221 12.47 9.50 0.84
N TYR A 222 12.98 10.74 0.95
CA TYR A 222 13.77 11.40 -0.08
C TYR A 222 14.98 10.56 -0.50
N LYS A 223 15.83 10.15 0.46
CA LYS A 223 17.02 9.33 0.19
C LYS A 223 16.68 8.06 -0.56
N LEU A 224 15.63 7.39 -0.14
CA LEU A 224 15.25 6.11 -0.71
C LEU A 224 14.64 6.28 -2.11
N VAL A 225 13.71 7.22 -2.30
CA VAL A 225 13.10 7.51 -3.62
C VAL A 225 14.17 7.95 -4.61
N SER A 226 15.03 8.91 -4.26
CA SER A 226 16.13 9.36 -5.12
C SER A 226 17.04 8.21 -5.53
N SER A 227 17.37 7.29 -4.60
CA SER A 227 18.21 6.13 -4.91
C SER A 227 17.59 5.16 -5.92
N PHE A 228 16.27 5.10 -6.00
CA PHE A 228 15.57 4.33 -7.03
C PHE A 228 15.53 5.05 -8.37
N LEU A 229 15.24 6.36 -8.35
CA LEU A 229 15.19 7.15 -9.58
C LEU A 229 16.54 7.23 -10.29
N GLU A 230 17.64 7.16 -9.53
CA GLU A 230 19.02 7.20 -10.03
C GLU A 230 19.59 5.84 -10.41
N ASP A 231 18.93 4.73 -10.03
CA ASP A 231 19.42 3.37 -10.26
C ASP A 231 18.35 2.46 -10.87
N GLN A 232 18.36 2.35 -12.18
CA GLN A 232 17.46 1.49 -12.95
C GLN A 232 17.54 0.00 -12.57
N ASN A 233 18.70 -0.47 -12.06
CA ASN A 233 18.85 -1.86 -11.63
C ASN A 233 18.05 -2.14 -10.36
N LYS A 234 17.94 -1.17 -9.44
CA LYS A 234 17.05 -1.29 -8.26
C LYS A 234 15.59 -1.42 -8.68
N ILE A 235 15.16 -0.63 -9.65
CA ILE A 235 13.80 -0.68 -10.20
C ILE A 235 13.53 -2.06 -10.80
N LYS A 236 14.38 -2.51 -11.73
CA LYS A 236 14.26 -3.82 -12.40
C LYS A 236 14.24 -4.97 -11.37
N LYS A 237 15.12 -4.93 -10.38
CA LYS A 237 15.20 -5.95 -9.33
C LYS A 237 13.92 -5.99 -8.48
N GLN A 238 13.37 -4.83 -8.10
CA GLN A 238 12.13 -4.79 -7.32
C GLN A 238 10.97 -5.36 -8.14
N ILE A 239 10.80 -4.93 -9.40
CA ILE A 239 9.73 -5.42 -10.27
C ILE A 239 9.83 -6.94 -10.43
N SER A 240 11.00 -7.48 -10.79
CA SER A 240 11.21 -8.91 -10.93
C SER A 240 10.91 -9.71 -9.65
N ASN A 241 11.19 -9.14 -8.47
CA ASN A 241 10.89 -9.79 -7.20
C ASN A 241 9.39 -9.77 -6.85
N THR A 242 8.64 -8.80 -7.34
CA THR A 242 7.18 -8.71 -7.11
C THR A 242 6.36 -9.54 -8.08
N GLU A 243 6.96 -10.07 -9.16
CA GLU A 243 6.31 -10.95 -10.13
C GLU A 243 6.35 -12.45 -9.72
N LYS A 244 7.19 -12.82 -8.76
CA LYS A 244 7.33 -14.18 -8.20
C LYS A 244 6.27 -14.49 -7.16
#